data_111923a41daad6c60dd668cdfe33e102
#
_entry.id   111923a41daad6c60dd668cdfe33e102
#
_cell.length_a   1.000
_cell.length_b   1.000
_cell.length_c   1.000
_cell.angle_alpha   90.00
_cell.angle_beta   90.00
_cell.angle_gamma   90.00
#
_symmetry.space_group_name_H-M   'P 1'
#
loop_
_entity.id
_entity.type
_entity.pdbx_description
1 polymer ?
#
loop_
_entity_poly.entity_id
_entity_poly.type
_entity_poly.pdbx_seq_one_letter_code
_entity_poly.pdbx_strand_id
1 'polypeptide(L)'
;MTFPLRHEFLLDPDVVFLNHGSFGATPRPVFESYQEWQRRLEWQPVQFLGTDIAVYLAEARRALGHYLNVAADDLVYVPNATFG
;
A
#
# COMPACT_ATOMS: atom_id res chain seq x y z
N MET A 1 14.73 16.41 19.69
CA MET A 1 13.51 15.58 19.83
C MET A 1 13.64 14.37 18.94
N THR A 2 13.46 13.19 19.49
CA THR A 2 13.52 11.94 18.73
C THR A 2 12.11 11.56 18.29
N PHE A 3 11.89 11.47 17.00
CA PHE A 3 10.60 11.02 16.47
C PHE A 3 10.61 9.48 16.44
N PRO A 4 9.60 8.82 17.04
CA PRO A 4 9.55 7.35 17.08
C PRO A 4 9.21 6.71 15.74
N LEU A 5 9.01 7.48 14.68
CA LEU A 5 8.58 7.01 13.38
C LEU A 5 9.55 6.03 12.73
N ARG A 6 10.83 6.08 13.09
CA ARG A 6 11.81 5.13 12.55
C ARG A 6 11.44 3.68 12.86
N HIS A 7 10.82 3.44 14.03
CA HIS A 7 10.40 2.10 14.43
C HIS A 7 9.21 1.57 13.63
N GLU A 8 8.54 2.44 12.88
CA GLU A 8 7.44 2.06 11.99
C GLU A 8 7.93 1.48 10.67
N PHE A 9 9.24 1.38 10.47
CA PHE A 9 9.85 0.83 9.24
C PHE A 9 10.76 -0.35 9.58
N LEU A 10 10.94 -1.24 8.58
CA LEU A 10 11.84 -2.41 8.70
C LEU A 10 13.27 -2.08 8.26
N LEU A 11 13.64 -0.83 8.27
CA LEU A 11 14.96 -0.38 7.85
C LEU A 11 16.07 -0.90 8.78
N ASP A 12 17.25 -1.14 8.19
CA ASP A 12 18.44 -1.47 8.94
C ASP A 12 18.77 -0.32 9.91
N PRO A 13 18.83 -0.57 11.23
CA PRO A 13 19.08 0.48 12.21
C PRO A 13 20.47 1.10 12.10
N ASP A 14 21.42 0.42 11.46
CA ASP A 14 22.79 0.90 11.32
C ASP A 14 22.99 1.78 10.07
N VAL A 15 21.94 1.94 9.26
CA VAL A 15 21.98 2.74 8.03
C VAL A 15 21.12 3.98 8.18
N VAL A 16 21.65 5.13 7.80
CA VAL A 16 20.87 6.36 7.64
C VAL A 16 20.27 6.36 6.23
N PHE A 17 18.98 6.09 6.15
CA PHE A 17 18.27 5.97 4.87
C PHE A 17 17.43 7.22 4.63
N LEU A 18 17.78 7.98 3.59
CA LEU A 18 17.13 9.25 3.26
C LEU A 18 16.57 9.30 1.84
N ASN A 19 16.94 8.33 0.99
CA ASN A 19 16.61 8.38 -0.44
C ASN A 19 15.35 7.58 -0.77
N HIS A 20 14.21 7.93 -0.16
CA HIS A 20 12.92 7.31 -0.48
C HIS A 20 12.44 7.65 -1.89
N GLY A 21 12.95 8.72 -2.48
CA GLY A 21 12.58 9.10 -3.86
C GLY A 21 13.08 8.12 -4.90
N SER A 22 14.18 7.42 -4.64
CA SER A 22 14.70 6.38 -5.52
C SER A 22 13.96 5.06 -5.33
N PHE A 23 14.00 4.53 -4.10
CA PHE A 23 13.30 3.32 -3.70
C PHE A 23 12.81 3.53 -2.26
N GLY A 24 11.52 3.76 -2.10
CA GLY A 24 10.96 4.10 -0.80
C GLY A 24 10.75 2.89 0.11
N ALA A 25 10.87 3.11 1.41
CA ALA A 25 10.53 2.11 2.40
C ALA A 25 9.03 2.14 2.69
N THR A 26 8.47 0.98 3.03
CA THR A 26 7.07 0.83 3.39
C THR A 26 6.93 0.82 4.92
N PRO A 27 6.00 1.59 5.49
CA PRO A 27 5.71 1.51 6.92
C PRO A 27 5.32 0.08 7.33
N ARG A 28 5.75 -0.33 8.53
CA ARG A 28 5.49 -1.68 9.04
C ARG A 28 4.00 -2.08 9.00
N PRO A 29 3.05 -1.26 9.46
CA PRO A 29 1.64 -1.64 9.40
C PRO A 29 1.14 -1.87 7.97
N VAL A 30 1.62 -1.09 7.01
CA VAL A 30 1.27 -1.24 5.59
C VAL A 30 1.91 -2.51 5.03
N PHE A 31 3.17 -2.77 5.38
CA PHE A 31 3.87 -3.99 4.96
C PHE A 31 3.16 -5.25 5.47
N GLU A 32 2.78 -5.26 6.73
CA GLU A 32 2.07 -6.39 7.34
C GLU A 32 0.70 -6.61 6.70
N SER A 33 -0.04 -5.53 6.41
CA SER A 33 -1.30 -5.60 5.70
C SER A 33 -1.12 -6.16 4.29
N TYR A 34 -0.07 -5.73 3.59
CA TYR A 34 0.25 -6.25 2.26
C TYR A 34 0.52 -7.76 2.28
N GLN A 35 1.26 -8.24 3.28
CA GLN A 35 1.51 -9.69 3.42
C GLN A 35 0.23 -10.46 3.70
N GLU A 36 -0.69 -9.91 4.47
CA GLU A 36 -1.99 -10.53 4.73
C GLU A 36 -2.80 -10.66 3.45
N TRP A 37 -2.79 -9.64 2.59
CA TRP A 37 -3.44 -9.70 1.28
C TRP A 37 -2.81 -10.76 0.38
N GLN A 38 -1.49 -10.89 0.42
CA GLN A 38 -0.80 -11.95 -0.33
C GLN A 38 -1.23 -13.34 0.13
N ARG A 39 -1.36 -13.55 1.44
CA ARG A 39 -1.84 -14.82 1.98
C ARG A 39 -3.27 -15.14 1.56
N ARG A 40 -4.14 -14.14 1.54
CA ARG A 40 -5.52 -14.31 1.07
C ARG A 40 -5.56 -14.70 -0.40
N LEU A 41 -4.72 -14.07 -1.21
CA LEU A 41 -4.61 -14.41 -2.63
C LEU A 41 -4.18 -15.88 -2.80
N GLU A 42 -3.14 -16.29 -2.09
CA GLU A 42 -2.63 -17.66 -2.19
C GLU A 42 -3.60 -18.70 -1.65
N TRP A 43 -4.44 -18.32 -0.68
CA TRP A 43 -5.43 -19.21 -0.09
C TRP A 43 -6.48 -19.66 -1.10
N GLN A 44 -6.99 -18.76 -1.93
CA GLN A 44 -7.97 -19.03 -3.00
C GLN A 44 -7.74 -18.11 -4.19
N PRO A 45 -6.72 -18.38 -5.02
CA PRO A 45 -6.34 -17.45 -6.10
C PRO A 45 -7.47 -17.14 -7.09
N VAL A 46 -8.24 -18.15 -7.49
CA VAL A 46 -9.33 -17.97 -8.46
C VAL A 46 -10.46 -17.14 -7.86
N GLN A 47 -10.86 -17.44 -6.63
CA GLN A 47 -11.90 -16.68 -5.92
C GLN A 47 -11.46 -15.23 -5.73
N PHE A 48 -10.22 -15.03 -5.28
CA PHE A 48 -9.68 -13.70 -5.01
C PHE A 48 -9.60 -12.86 -6.28
N LEU A 49 -8.93 -13.37 -7.31
CA LEU A 49 -8.71 -12.61 -8.56
C LEU A 49 -9.94 -12.57 -9.45
N GLY A 50 -10.78 -13.60 -9.42
CA GLY A 50 -11.94 -13.69 -10.29
C GLY A 50 -13.17 -12.96 -9.75
N THR A 51 -13.33 -12.88 -8.43
CA THR A 51 -14.56 -12.36 -7.81
C THR A 51 -14.29 -11.26 -6.80
N ASP A 52 -13.40 -11.48 -5.84
CA ASP A 52 -13.30 -10.64 -4.66
C ASP A 52 -12.51 -9.35 -4.89
N ILE A 53 -11.54 -9.36 -5.79
CA ILE A 53 -10.62 -8.24 -5.98
C ILE A 53 -11.33 -6.94 -6.37
N ALA A 54 -12.39 -7.03 -7.17
CA ALA A 54 -13.14 -5.84 -7.59
C ALA A 54 -13.73 -5.10 -6.38
N VAL A 55 -14.26 -5.82 -5.41
CA VAL A 55 -14.81 -5.26 -4.17
C VAL A 55 -13.70 -4.64 -3.33
N TYR A 56 -12.59 -5.35 -3.15
CA TYR A 56 -11.45 -4.86 -2.37
C TYR A 56 -10.83 -3.58 -2.97
N LEU A 57 -10.67 -3.55 -4.29
CA LEU A 57 -10.15 -2.36 -4.96
C LEU A 57 -11.11 -1.18 -4.88
N ALA A 58 -12.41 -1.43 -4.96
CA ALA A 58 -13.42 -0.38 -4.78
C ALA A 58 -13.38 0.20 -3.36
N GLU A 59 -13.23 -0.65 -2.35
CA GLU A 59 -13.09 -0.21 -0.96
C GLU A 59 -11.82 0.63 -0.76
N ALA A 60 -10.70 0.18 -1.30
CA ALA A 60 -9.42 0.89 -1.21
C ALA A 60 -9.51 2.27 -1.90
N ARG A 61 -10.15 2.31 -3.07
CA ARG A 61 -10.32 3.56 -3.81
C ARG A 61 -11.22 4.54 -3.06
N ARG A 62 -12.28 4.05 -2.41
CA ARG A 62 -13.13 4.90 -1.57
C ARG A 62 -12.38 5.47 -0.37
N ALA A 63 -11.56 4.65 0.29
CA ALA A 63 -10.74 5.10 1.41
C ALA A 63 -9.73 6.16 0.99
N LEU A 64 -9.08 5.96 -0.15
CA LEU A 64 -8.13 6.94 -0.70
C LEU A 64 -8.84 8.24 -1.10
N GLY A 65 -10.01 8.14 -1.72
CA GLY A 65 -10.82 9.30 -2.08
C GLY A 65 -11.22 10.11 -0.86
N HIS A 66 -11.62 9.45 0.22
CA HIS A 66 -11.92 10.11 1.48
C HIS A 66 -10.71 10.84 2.04
N TYR A 67 -9.54 10.18 2.03
CA TYR A 67 -8.29 10.79 2.51
C TYR A 67 -7.89 12.03 1.69
N LEU A 68 -8.02 11.96 0.37
CA LEU A 68 -7.66 13.04 -0.55
C LEU A 68 -8.77 14.08 -0.73
N ASN A 69 -9.95 13.85 -0.16
CA ASN A 69 -11.13 14.69 -0.32
C ASN A 69 -11.56 14.86 -1.77
N VAL A 70 -11.58 13.74 -2.50
CA VAL A 70 -12.06 13.66 -3.89
C VAL A 70 -13.01 12.48 -4.04
N ALA A 71 -13.85 12.50 -5.08
CA ALA A 71 -14.73 11.37 -5.38
C ALA A 71 -13.91 10.16 -5.81
N ALA A 72 -14.29 8.97 -5.34
CA ALA A 72 -13.58 7.73 -5.69
C ALA A 72 -13.58 7.50 -7.20
N ASP A 73 -14.65 7.88 -7.90
CA ASP A 73 -14.77 7.72 -9.35
C ASP A 73 -13.78 8.58 -10.14
N ASP A 74 -13.18 9.58 -9.50
CA ASP A 74 -12.17 10.44 -10.12
C ASP A 74 -10.75 9.92 -9.90
N LEU A 75 -10.60 8.74 -9.27
CA LEU A 75 -9.31 8.12 -8.98
C LEU A 75 -9.12 6.85 -9.80
N VAL A 76 -7.90 6.67 -10.31
CA VAL A 76 -7.47 5.42 -10.93
C VAL A 76 -6.10 5.02 -10.38
N TYR A 77 -5.86 3.73 -10.31
CA TYR A 77 -4.55 3.21 -9.94
C TYR A 77 -3.71 2.98 -11.19
N VAL A 78 -2.44 3.36 -11.10
CA VAL A 78 -1.45 3.12 -12.15
C VAL A 78 -0.22 2.48 -11.53
N PRO A 79 0.58 1.70 -12.29
CA PRO A 79 1.75 1.03 -11.75
C PRO A 79 2.82 1.99 -11.25
N ASN A 80 2.98 3.14 -11.90
CA ASN A 80 3.96 4.17 -11.55
C ASN A 80 3.66 5.48 -12.28
N ALA A 81 4.38 6.54 -11.92
CA ALA A 81 4.15 7.86 -12.48
C ALA A 81 4.43 7.93 -13.99
N THR A 82 5.39 7.16 -14.48
CA THR A 82 5.73 7.12 -15.91
C THR A 82 4.56 6.57 -16.73
N PHE A 83 3.85 5.58 -16.18
CA PHE A 83 2.72 4.95 -16.84
C PHE A 83 1.45 5.81 -16.79
N GLY A 84 1.33 6.61 -15.75
CA GLY A 84 0.21 7.55 -15.57
C GLY A 84 0.43 8.85 -16.32
#